data_f27b28345baae1975c20a520ca462143
#
_entry.id   f27b28345baae1975c20a520ca462143
#
_cell.length_a   1.000
_cell.length_b   1.000
_cell.length_c   1.000
_cell.angle_alpha   90.00
_cell.angle_beta   90.00
_cell.angle_gamma   90.00
#
_symmetry.space_group_name_H-M   'P 1'
#
loop_
_entity.id
_entity.type
_entity.pdbx_description
1 polymer ?
#
loop_
_entity_poly.entity_id
_entity_poly.type
_entity_poly.pdbx_seq_one_letter_code
_entity_poly.pdbx_strand_id
1 'polypeptide(L)'
;MKKIYPIFIVFALIVSCTSRQPQAVKPPLMGWSSWNAYLVHISDSIIIHQADLIVERGLKDAGYGNVNIDDGFFGYRDQRGYMIPHPQRFPGGSAQMRSISNHIHSLGLKAGIYSDAGDNTCGSISKHNKDLNGIGAGLWMHDVQDADQYFNNWNFDFIKIDYCGGINRRLEERNRYEEIRQVIDSVAGRHIDINVCRWDYPGTWVEKIADSWRISGDIRPVWSSIRHIVEKNLYLSAYAHDGHYNDMDMLAVGYNIKPSPFWEDGLGLSYAEEEAHFGMWCIMSSPLLLGCDIEYIPEETMRIITNPELIAVNQDPLGLQAHVVQHEGETYVFAKDILRRHGGARAVALYNPSDSAASFSVPADVLEFAGEMKVRDLNLRSNLASCRVIEMTLQPHTAKILKVEGERIEPVLYEAEWGYCPDFTAIRGTGVKYIPVEGASGRAVATNLGDSPTNYLEWADVFSLKGGKYRISVRFSSPEAVDFDLVVNGKAHHASVATTDSAFVEIPFEVEFLKGENDVRISGMTSSKVALDCLKVTKL
;
A
#
# COMPACT_ATOMS: atom_id res chain seq x y z
N MET A 1 -43.11 37.42 57.54
CA MET A 1 -42.63 37.65 56.16
C MET A 1 -41.21 37.10 56.08
N LYS A 2 -41.07 35.90 55.51
CA LYS A 2 -39.75 35.27 55.27
C LYS A 2 -39.31 35.65 53.88
N LYS A 3 -38.14 36.30 53.77
CA LYS A 3 -37.51 36.64 52.49
C LYS A 3 -36.77 35.42 51.95
N ILE A 4 -37.18 34.94 50.76
CA ILE A 4 -36.53 33.88 50.02
C ILE A 4 -35.56 34.56 49.05
N TYR A 5 -34.25 34.29 49.14
CA TYR A 5 -33.24 34.68 48.17
C TYR A 5 -33.08 33.56 47.14
N PRO A 6 -33.08 33.84 45.83
CA PRO A 6 -32.81 32.85 44.84
C PRO A 6 -31.30 32.60 44.75
N ILE A 7 -30.89 31.33 44.90
CA ILE A 7 -29.53 30.87 44.64
C ILE A 7 -29.39 30.65 43.11
N PHE A 8 -28.62 31.49 42.47
CA PHE A 8 -28.18 31.26 41.08
C PHE A 8 -27.02 30.23 41.07
N ILE A 9 -27.29 29.02 40.61
CA ILE A 9 -26.26 28.00 40.34
C ILE A 9 -25.73 28.29 38.94
N VAL A 10 -24.50 28.82 38.86
CA VAL A 10 -23.76 28.94 37.61
C VAL A 10 -23.16 27.58 37.27
N PHE A 11 -23.72 26.92 36.24
CA PHE A 11 -23.09 25.74 35.65
C PHE A 11 -21.93 26.21 34.78
N ALA A 12 -20.70 26.06 35.29
CA ALA A 12 -19.50 26.17 34.46
C ALA A 12 -19.39 24.92 33.55
N LEU A 13 -19.73 25.06 32.28
CA LEU A 13 -19.42 24.05 31.27
C LEU A 13 -17.89 24.01 31.08
N ILE A 14 -17.24 23.05 31.72
CA ILE A 14 -15.87 22.70 31.42
C ILE A 14 -15.88 21.97 30.08
N VAL A 15 -15.60 22.69 29.00
CA VAL A 15 -15.28 22.09 27.71
C VAL A 15 -13.89 21.47 27.85
N SER A 16 -13.86 20.20 28.21
CA SER A 16 -12.63 19.40 28.16
C SER A 16 -12.31 19.19 26.68
N CYS A 17 -11.37 19.94 26.14
CA CYS A 17 -10.68 19.60 24.91
C CYS A 17 -9.81 18.37 25.16
N THR A 18 -10.44 17.19 25.15
CA THR A 18 -9.68 15.96 24.97
C THR A 18 -9.22 15.97 23.51
N SER A 19 -7.94 16.25 23.28
CA SER A 19 -7.29 15.89 22.03
C SER A 19 -7.48 14.39 21.85
N ARG A 20 -8.39 13.97 20.97
CA ARG A 20 -8.46 12.58 20.54
C ARG A 20 -7.08 12.26 19.98
N GLN A 21 -6.35 11.38 20.66
CA GLN A 21 -5.21 10.74 19.99
C GLN A 21 -5.75 10.07 18.72
N PRO A 22 -5.11 10.23 17.57
CA PRO A 22 -5.51 9.51 16.37
C PRO A 22 -5.62 8.03 16.74
N GLN A 23 -6.74 7.42 16.43
CA GLN A 23 -6.91 5.98 16.62
C GLN A 23 -5.86 5.31 15.72
N ALA A 24 -5.01 4.44 16.27
CA ALA A 24 -4.03 3.70 15.50
C ALA A 24 -4.76 2.92 14.40
N VAL A 25 -4.32 3.08 13.18
CA VAL A 25 -4.89 2.34 12.05
C VAL A 25 -4.45 0.87 12.12
N LYS A 26 -5.24 -0.03 11.54
CA LYS A 26 -4.85 -1.42 11.37
C LYS A 26 -3.58 -1.47 10.52
N PRO A 27 -2.49 -2.12 10.97
CA PRO A 27 -1.26 -2.20 10.19
C PRO A 27 -1.40 -3.14 8.99
N PRO A 28 -0.47 -3.07 8.01
CA PRO A 28 -0.42 -4.02 6.90
C PRO A 28 -0.29 -5.46 7.40
N LEU A 29 -0.88 -6.40 6.67
CA LEU A 29 -0.86 -7.81 7.01
C LEU A 29 0.57 -8.37 6.91
N MET A 30 0.96 -9.19 7.90
CA MET A 30 2.20 -9.96 7.89
C MET A 30 1.89 -11.46 8.01
N GLY A 31 2.54 -12.29 7.20
CA GLY A 31 2.30 -13.72 7.24
C GLY A 31 3.03 -14.51 6.15
N TRP A 32 2.41 -15.59 5.76
CA TRP A 32 2.88 -16.50 4.72
C TRP A 32 1.73 -16.89 3.78
N SER A 33 2.03 -17.11 2.50
CA SER A 33 1.08 -17.62 1.51
C SER A 33 1.71 -18.72 0.67
N SER A 34 0.90 -19.74 0.33
CA SER A 34 1.39 -20.99 -0.23
C SER A 34 1.81 -20.93 -1.70
N TRP A 35 1.35 -19.92 -2.47
CA TRP A 35 1.43 -19.96 -3.93
C TRP A 35 2.86 -20.10 -4.47
N ASN A 36 3.76 -19.18 -4.13
CA ASN A 36 5.08 -19.14 -4.75
C ASN A 36 5.97 -20.34 -4.39
N ALA A 37 5.74 -20.98 -3.22
CA ALA A 37 6.48 -22.17 -2.82
C ALA A 37 5.93 -23.47 -3.38
N TYR A 38 4.61 -23.56 -3.55
CA TYR A 38 3.95 -24.84 -3.80
C TYR A 38 3.01 -24.84 -4.99
N LEU A 39 2.65 -23.67 -5.54
CA LEU A 39 1.63 -23.54 -6.59
C LEU A 39 0.32 -24.23 -6.15
N VAL A 40 -0.28 -25.03 -7.04
CA VAL A 40 -1.45 -25.85 -6.75
C VAL A 40 -1.10 -27.15 -5.99
N HIS A 41 0.17 -27.43 -5.74
CA HIS A 41 0.64 -28.69 -5.10
C HIS A 41 0.68 -28.58 -3.57
N ILE A 42 -0.32 -28.00 -2.97
CA ILE A 42 -0.51 -27.89 -1.53
C ILE A 42 -1.25 -29.12 -0.96
N SER A 43 -1.11 -29.32 0.34
CA SER A 43 -1.87 -30.31 1.10
C SER A 43 -2.09 -29.83 2.53
N ASP A 44 -2.97 -30.52 3.26
CA ASP A 44 -3.18 -30.29 4.69
C ASP A 44 -1.87 -30.33 5.50
N SER A 45 -1.05 -31.34 5.24
CA SER A 45 0.22 -31.53 5.94
C SER A 45 1.23 -30.41 5.66
N ILE A 46 1.28 -29.92 4.41
CA ILE A 46 2.12 -28.76 4.06
C ILE A 46 1.65 -27.51 4.82
N ILE A 47 0.36 -27.21 4.79
CA ILE A 47 -0.18 -26.01 5.44
C ILE A 47 0.05 -26.04 6.96
N ILE A 48 -0.22 -27.17 7.60
CA ILE A 48 0.03 -27.37 9.04
C ILE A 48 1.51 -27.19 9.34
N HIS A 49 2.39 -27.85 8.58
CA HIS A 49 3.84 -27.74 8.78
C HIS A 49 4.36 -26.31 8.64
N GLN A 50 3.93 -25.57 7.64
CA GLN A 50 4.32 -24.17 7.48
C GLN A 50 3.78 -23.29 8.63
N ALA A 51 2.57 -23.55 9.11
CA ALA A 51 2.03 -22.86 10.29
C ALA A 51 2.85 -23.13 11.55
N ASP A 52 3.26 -24.36 11.78
CA ASP A 52 4.12 -24.72 12.91
C ASP A 52 5.49 -24.03 12.80
N LEU A 53 6.10 -24.02 11.61
CA LEU A 53 7.38 -23.36 11.36
C LEU A 53 7.34 -21.82 11.59
N ILE A 54 6.22 -21.15 11.36
CA ILE A 54 6.06 -19.72 11.71
C ILE A 54 6.33 -19.51 13.21
N VAL A 55 5.85 -20.43 14.05
CA VAL A 55 6.08 -20.36 15.51
C VAL A 55 7.47 -20.86 15.88
N GLU A 56 7.88 -22.03 15.39
CA GLU A 56 9.14 -22.67 15.74
C GLU A 56 10.38 -21.85 15.34
N ARG A 57 10.31 -21.15 14.20
CA ARG A 57 11.39 -20.28 13.71
C ARG A 57 11.31 -18.83 14.20
N GLY A 58 10.40 -18.51 15.13
CA GLY A 58 10.28 -17.19 15.75
C GLY A 58 9.67 -16.10 14.85
N LEU A 59 9.12 -16.46 13.68
CA LEU A 59 8.46 -15.51 12.78
C LEU A 59 7.21 -14.89 13.42
N LYS A 60 6.47 -15.68 14.20
CA LYS A 60 5.33 -15.16 14.97
C LYS A 60 5.74 -14.03 15.92
N ASP A 61 6.84 -14.19 16.63
CA ASP A 61 7.34 -13.17 17.58
C ASP A 61 7.80 -11.91 16.85
N ALA A 62 8.21 -12.03 15.59
CA ALA A 62 8.52 -10.91 14.71
C ALA A 62 7.26 -10.22 14.12
N GLY A 63 6.06 -10.80 14.28
CA GLY A 63 4.79 -10.21 13.82
C GLY A 63 4.09 -10.94 12.68
N TYR A 64 4.67 -12.03 12.13
CA TYR A 64 4.02 -12.83 11.08
C TYR A 64 2.85 -13.61 11.65
N GLY A 65 1.66 -13.08 11.50
CA GLY A 65 0.44 -13.53 12.17
C GLY A 65 -0.56 -14.27 11.28
N ASN A 66 -0.30 -14.43 9.98
CA ASN A 66 -1.25 -15.02 9.05
C ASN A 66 -0.66 -16.21 8.29
N VAL A 67 -1.50 -17.23 8.07
CA VAL A 67 -1.20 -18.38 7.18
C VAL A 67 -2.29 -18.45 6.12
N ASN A 68 -1.93 -18.17 4.87
CA ASN A 68 -2.87 -18.08 3.78
C ASN A 68 -2.73 -19.28 2.84
N ILE A 69 -3.82 -20.03 2.69
CA ILE A 69 -3.95 -21.07 1.67
C ILE A 69 -4.31 -20.38 0.36
N ASP A 70 -3.43 -20.43 -0.62
CA ASP A 70 -3.68 -19.91 -1.97
C ASP A 70 -4.39 -20.96 -2.85
N ASP A 71 -4.39 -20.84 -4.18
CA ASP A 71 -5.03 -21.77 -5.11
C ASP A 71 -4.50 -23.21 -4.95
N GLY A 72 -5.33 -24.21 -5.26
CA GLY A 72 -4.95 -25.63 -5.24
C GLY A 72 -5.71 -26.49 -4.24
N PHE A 73 -6.54 -25.93 -3.37
CA PHE A 73 -7.36 -26.74 -2.46
C PHE A 73 -8.68 -27.25 -3.06
N PHE A 74 -9.08 -26.75 -4.20
CA PHE A 74 -10.35 -27.07 -4.84
C PHE A 74 -10.41 -28.51 -5.36
N GLY A 75 -11.57 -29.15 -5.18
CA GLY A 75 -11.87 -30.45 -5.75
C GLY A 75 -13.03 -30.36 -6.76
N TYR A 76 -14.24 -30.25 -6.27
CA TYR A 76 -15.44 -30.13 -7.09
C TYR A 76 -16.60 -29.53 -6.27
N ARG A 77 -17.68 -29.12 -6.92
CA ARG A 77 -18.92 -28.72 -6.23
C ARG A 77 -19.88 -29.89 -6.10
N ASP A 78 -20.47 -30.04 -4.91
CA ASP A 78 -21.53 -31.03 -4.69
C ASP A 78 -22.85 -30.64 -5.42
N GLN A 79 -23.88 -31.50 -5.36
CA GLN A 79 -25.17 -31.24 -5.97
C GLN A 79 -25.90 -30.01 -5.45
N ARG A 80 -25.50 -29.48 -4.29
CA ARG A 80 -26.03 -28.25 -3.67
C ARG A 80 -25.15 -27.03 -3.94
N GLY A 81 -24.05 -27.21 -4.68
CA GLY A 81 -23.13 -26.16 -5.05
C GLY A 81 -22.00 -25.88 -4.01
N TYR A 82 -21.95 -26.62 -2.90
CA TYR A 82 -20.88 -26.46 -1.91
C TYR A 82 -19.56 -26.99 -2.44
N MET A 83 -18.47 -26.26 -2.13
CA MET A 83 -17.11 -26.66 -2.51
C MET A 83 -16.66 -27.86 -1.68
N ILE A 84 -16.28 -28.92 -2.36
CA ILE A 84 -15.59 -30.07 -1.77
C ILE A 84 -14.10 -29.88 -2.03
N PRO A 85 -13.26 -29.85 -0.98
CA PRO A 85 -11.81 -29.75 -1.12
C PRO A 85 -11.24 -30.94 -1.90
N HIS A 86 -10.07 -30.75 -2.49
CA HIS A 86 -9.39 -31.76 -3.32
C HIS A 86 -9.18 -33.08 -2.55
N PRO A 87 -9.75 -34.22 -3.00
CA PRO A 87 -9.84 -35.43 -2.19
C PRO A 87 -8.52 -36.10 -1.85
N GLN A 88 -7.46 -35.83 -2.63
CA GLN A 88 -6.11 -36.36 -2.36
C GLN A 88 -5.27 -35.41 -1.53
N ARG A 89 -5.45 -34.10 -1.71
CA ARG A 89 -4.68 -33.06 -0.97
C ARG A 89 -5.30 -32.79 0.40
N PHE A 90 -6.62 -32.89 0.51
CA PHE A 90 -7.42 -32.64 1.70
C PHE A 90 -8.42 -33.78 1.92
N PRO A 91 -7.95 -35.00 2.23
CA PRO A 91 -8.79 -36.22 2.21
C PRO A 91 -9.93 -36.22 3.24
N GLY A 92 -9.83 -35.43 4.31
CA GLY A 92 -10.90 -35.23 5.29
C GLY A 92 -11.99 -34.24 4.86
N GLY A 93 -11.86 -33.66 3.65
CA GLY A 93 -12.85 -32.77 3.07
C GLY A 93 -13.11 -31.50 3.91
N SER A 94 -14.36 -31.10 4.00
CA SER A 94 -14.78 -29.87 4.69
C SER A 94 -14.42 -29.86 6.19
N ALA A 95 -14.48 -31.00 6.85
CA ALA A 95 -14.09 -31.15 8.26
C ALA A 95 -12.57 -30.90 8.46
N GLN A 96 -11.76 -31.27 7.48
CA GLN A 96 -10.32 -31.04 7.52
C GLN A 96 -9.97 -29.56 7.34
N MET A 97 -10.63 -28.84 6.43
CA MET A 97 -10.44 -27.40 6.28
C MET A 97 -10.69 -26.67 7.59
N ARG A 98 -11.77 -27.05 8.31
CA ARG A 98 -12.03 -26.53 9.66
C ARG A 98 -10.96 -26.92 10.66
N SER A 99 -10.44 -28.17 10.59
CA SER A 99 -9.33 -28.61 11.47
C SER A 99 -8.05 -27.82 11.24
N ILE A 100 -7.71 -27.51 9.98
CA ILE A 100 -6.55 -26.70 9.61
C ILE A 100 -6.69 -25.28 10.17
N SER A 101 -7.81 -24.60 9.95
CA SER A 101 -8.03 -23.26 10.50
C SER A 101 -7.98 -23.24 12.03
N ASN A 102 -8.57 -24.25 12.68
CA ASN A 102 -8.50 -24.39 14.15
C ASN A 102 -7.06 -24.63 14.64
N HIS A 103 -6.25 -25.41 13.91
CA HIS A 103 -4.83 -25.59 14.22
C HIS A 103 -4.07 -24.26 14.14
N ILE A 104 -4.23 -23.52 13.04
CA ILE A 104 -3.64 -22.20 12.85
C ILE A 104 -4.05 -21.26 14.00
N HIS A 105 -5.35 -21.23 14.35
CA HIS A 105 -5.84 -20.43 15.49
C HIS A 105 -5.25 -20.88 16.83
N SER A 106 -5.06 -22.18 17.04
CA SER A 106 -4.47 -22.70 18.28
C SER A 106 -3.02 -22.24 18.49
N LEU A 107 -2.31 -21.93 17.40
CA LEU A 107 -0.99 -21.30 17.40
C LEU A 107 -1.06 -19.78 17.65
N GLY A 108 -2.26 -19.19 17.76
CA GLY A 108 -2.49 -17.75 17.87
C GLY A 108 -2.24 -16.99 16.57
N LEU A 109 -2.39 -17.66 15.43
CA LEU A 109 -2.30 -17.12 14.08
C LEU A 109 -3.70 -16.98 13.48
N LYS A 110 -3.84 -16.21 12.39
CA LYS A 110 -5.05 -16.10 11.57
C LYS A 110 -4.95 -16.97 10.33
N ALA A 111 -6.07 -17.52 9.89
CA ALA A 111 -6.15 -18.38 8.72
C ALA A 111 -6.73 -17.61 7.52
N GLY A 112 -6.05 -17.64 6.39
CA GLY A 112 -6.50 -17.07 5.13
C GLY A 112 -6.81 -18.13 4.07
N ILE A 113 -7.68 -17.76 3.12
CA ILE A 113 -8.10 -18.60 2.01
C ILE A 113 -8.05 -17.82 0.70
N TYR A 114 -8.25 -18.49 -0.42
CA TYR A 114 -8.21 -17.95 -1.76
C TYR A 114 -9.51 -18.24 -2.54
N SER A 115 -9.84 -17.35 -3.48
CA SER A 115 -10.80 -17.64 -4.54
C SER A 115 -10.60 -16.70 -5.75
N ASP A 116 -11.46 -16.82 -6.74
CA ASP A 116 -11.55 -15.95 -7.92
C ASP A 116 -12.93 -15.30 -8.00
N ALA A 117 -12.98 -14.05 -8.43
CA ALA A 117 -14.22 -13.32 -8.60
C ALA A 117 -15.12 -13.88 -9.71
N GLY A 118 -14.56 -14.61 -10.66
CA GLY A 118 -15.29 -15.33 -11.72
C GLY A 118 -15.62 -16.76 -11.36
N ASP A 119 -15.71 -17.61 -12.37
CA ASP A 119 -16.04 -19.02 -12.24
C ASP A 119 -14.82 -19.95 -12.18
N ASN A 120 -13.67 -19.53 -12.69
CA ASN A 120 -12.47 -20.34 -12.79
C ASN A 120 -11.30 -19.67 -12.07
N THR A 121 -10.51 -20.44 -11.33
CA THR A 121 -9.34 -19.91 -10.65
C THR A 121 -8.17 -19.69 -11.61
N CYS A 122 -7.20 -18.87 -11.20
CA CYS A 122 -6.01 -18.62 -12.00
C CYS A 122 -5.17 -19.87 -12.25
N GLY A 123 -5.05 -20.76 -11.27
CA GLY A 123 -4.36 -22.05 -11.42
C GLY A 123 -5.00 -22.96 -12.45
N SER A 124 -6.32 -22.86 -12.70
CA SER A 124 -6.99 -23.65 -13.72
C SER A 124 -6.72 -23.19 -15.15
N ILE A 125 -6.28 -21.94 -15.32
CA ILE A 125 -6.01 -21.31 -16.62
C ILE A 125 -4.51 -21.28 -16.91
N SER A 126 -3.66 -21.41 -15.89
CA SER A 126 -2.20 -21.37 -16.01
C SER A 126 -1.66 -22.34 -17.05
N LYS A 127 -0.68 -21.88 -17.84
CA LYS A 127 -0.03 -22.72 -18.85
C LYS A 127 0.96 -23.72 -18.22
N HIS A 128 1.52 -23.40 -17.06
CA HIS A 128 2.63 -24.12 -16.46
C HIS A 128 2.19 -25.16 -15.41
N ASN A 129 1.10 -24.92 -14.67
CA ASN A 129 0.62 -25.82 -13.63
C ASN A 129 -0.91 -25.85 -13.61
N LYS A 130 -1.49 -26.34 -14.70
CA LYS A 130 -2.94 -26.33 -14.90
C LYS A 130 -3.64 -27.30 -13.97
N ASP A 131 -4.35 -26.77 -12.98
CA ASP A 131 -5.25 -27.57 -12.13
C ASP A 131 -6.69 -27.48 -12.62
N LEU A 132 -7.16 -28.54 -13.27
CA LEU A 132 -8.53 -28.60 -13.79
C LEU A 132 -9.61 -28.53 -12.71
N ASN A 133 -9.27 -28.81 -11.45
CA ASN A 133 -10.19 -28.70 -10.32
C ASN A 133 -10.56 -27.24 -9.99
N GLY A 134 -9.77 -26.28 -10.45
CA GLY A 134 -10.13 -24.87 -10.35
C GLY A 134 -11.19 -24.39 -11.34
N ILE A 135 -11.61 -25.24 -12.29
CA ILE A 135 -12.71 -24.93 -13.22
C ILE A 135 -14.04 -25.00 -12.47
N GLY A 136 -14.83 -23.92 -12.50
CA GLY A 136 -16.08 -23.80 -11.76
C GLY A 136 -15.90 -23.64 -10.24
N ALA A 137 -14.67 -23.37 -9.77
CA ALA A 137 -14.36 -23.27 -8.35
C ALA A 137 -14.47 -21.84 -7.79
N GLY A 138 -14.46 -20.80 -8.66
CA GLY A 138 -14.58 -19.42 -8.23
C GLY A 138 -15.94 -19.04 -7.66
N LEU A 139 -16.05 -17.82 -7.14
CA LEU A 139 -17.22 -17.32 -6.40
C LEU A 139 -18.45 -17.09 -7.27
N TRP A 140 -18.28 -16.89 -8.58
CA TRP A 140 -19.39 -16.55 -9.49
C TRP A 140 -20.54 -17.55 -9.38
N MET A 141 -21.75 -17.04 -9.07
CA MET A 141 -23.00 -17.80 -8.85
C MET A 141 -23.03 -18.63 -7.55
N HIS A 142 -21.97 -18.55 -6.70
CA HIS A 142 -21.87 -19.32 -5.46
C HIS A 142 -21.50 -18.46 -4.24
N ASP A 143 -21.53 -17.14 -4.38
CA ASP A 143 -21.02 -16.18 -3.38
C ASP A 143 -21.51 -16.43 -1.96
N VAL A 144 -22.82 -16.60 -1.77
CA VAL A 144 -23.45 -16.83 -0.46
C VAL A 144 -23.01 -18.16 0.15
N GLN A 145 -22.99 -19.22 -0.66
CA GLN A 145 -22.61 -20.57 -0.22
C GLN A 145 -21.13 -20.62 0.18
N ASP A 146 -20.26 -20.01 -0.65
CA ASP A 146 -18.83 -20.00 -0.41
C ASP A 146 -18.48 -19.09 0.77
N ALA A 147 -19.12 -17.94 0.92
CA ALA A 147 -18.93 -17.08 2.08
C ALA A 147 -19.34 -17.79 3.38
N ASP A 148 -20.49 -18.46 3.42
CA ASP A 148 -20.90 -19.25 4.58
C ASP A 148 -19.91 -20.39 4.85
N GLN A 149 -19.50 -21.08 3.81
CA GLN A 149 -18.59 -22.22 3.93
C GLN A 149 -17.20 -21.79 4.42
N TYR A 150 -16.62 -20.75 3.84
CA TYR A 150 -15.26 -20.32 4.15
C TYR A 150 -15.19 -19.65 5.53
N PHE A 151 -16.14 -18.77 5.86
CA PHE A 151 -16.02 -17.92 7.04
C PHE A 151 -16.77 -18.47 8.26
N ASN A 152 -17.91 -19.15 8.09
CA ASN A 152 -18.65 -19.73 9.20
C ASN A 152 -18.30 -21.19 9.43
N ASN A 153 -18.30 -22.00 8.35
CA ASN A 153 -18.07 -23.44 8.48
C ASN A 153 -16.58 -23.78 8.62
N TRP A 154 -15.71 -23.20 7.81
CA TRP A 154 -14.25 -23.43 7.86
C TRP A 154 -13.51 -22.44 8.75
N ASN A 155 -14.11 -21.29 9.11
CA ASN A 155 -13.61 -20.30 10.07
C ASN A 155 -12.31 -19.59 9.63
N PHE A 156 -12.22 -19.23 8.35
CA PHE A 156 -11.13 -18.40 7.85
C PHE A 156 -11.37 -16.91 8.14
N ASP A 157 -10.30 -16.11 8.26
CA ASP A 157 -10.32 -14.71 8.67
C ASP A 157 -9.98 -13.73 7.55
N PHE A 158 -9.43 -14.22 6.45
CA PHE A 158 -8.91 -13.46 5.33
C PHE A 158 -9.22 -14.18 4.03
N ILE A 159 -9.40 -13.42 2.94
CA ILE A 159 -9.50 -13.98 1.60
C ILE A 159 -8.75 -13.13 0.57
N LYS A 160 -7.92 -13.78 -0.27
CA LYS A 160 -7.40 -13.23 -1.51
C LYS A 160 -8.36 -13.58 -2.64
N ILE A 161 -8.76 -12.59 -3.45
CA ILE A 161 -9.69 -12.78 -4.54
C ILE A 161 -9.06 -12.33 -5.85
N ASP A 162 -8.75 -13.29 -6.70
CA ASP A 162 -8.24 -13.09 -8.06
C ASP A 162 -9.35 -12.73 -9.05
N TYR A 163 -8.97 -12.44 -10.30
CA TYR A 163 -9.91 -12.02 -11.35
C TYR A 163 -9.72 -12.75 -12.69
N CYS A 164 -9.06 -13.89 -12.72
CA CYS A 164 -8.84 -14.68 -13.94
C CYS A 164 -10.16 -15.14 -14.58
N GLY A 165 -11.04 -15.73 -13.78
CA GLY A 165 -12.38 -16.12 -14.20
C GLY A 165 -13.29 -14.92 -14.49
N GLY A 166 -13.11 -13.81 -13.75
CA GLY A 166 -13.82 -12.55 -14.01
C GLY A 166 -13.53 -11.99 -15.40
N ILE A 167 -12.26 -12.01 -15.85
CA ILE A 167 -11.87 -11.63 -17.22
C ILE A 167 -12.53 -12.55 -18.24
N ASN A 168 -12.46 -13.86 -18.03
CA ASN A 168 -13.04 -14.84 -18.95
C ASN A 168 -14.55 -14.66 -19.12
N ARG A 169 -15.25 -14.32 -18.05
CA ARG A 169 -16.68 -14.02 -18.02
C ARG A 169 -17.01 -12.61 -18.49
N ARG A 170 -16.03 -11.72 -18.66
CA ARG A 170 -16.20 -10.30 -18.98
C ARG A 170 -17.10 -9.58 -17.98
N LEU A 171 -16.94 -9.91 -16.69
CA LEU A 171 -17.66 -9.22 -15.63
C LEU A 171 -17.22 -7.77 -15.56
N GLU A 172 -18.08 -6.89 -15.07
CA GLU A 172 -17.65 -5.53 -14.71
C GLU A 172 -16.97 -5.59 -13.35
N GLU A 173 -15.74 -5.16 -13.29
CA GLU A 173 -14.80 -5.41 -12.21
C GLU A 173 -15.25 -4.83 -10.87
N ARG A 174 -15.54 -3.53 -10.85
CA ARG A 174 -15.96 -2.83 -9.65
C ARG A 174 -17.25 -3.42 -9.08
N ASN A 175 -18.29 -3.55 -9.91
CA ASN A 175 -19.59 -4.10 -9.47
C ASN A 175 -19.42 -5.51 -8.90
N ARG A 176 -18.57 -6.32 -9.54
CA ARG A 176 -18.35 -7.71 -9.11
C ARG A 176 -17.68 -7.78 -7.73
N TYR A 177 -16.66 -6.99 -7.47
CA TYR A 177 -16.02 -6.95 -6.15
C TYR A 177 -16.92 -6.31 -5.08
N GLU A 178 -17.74 -5.30 -5.44
CA GLU A 178 -18.76 -4.72 -4.55
C GLU A 178 -19.81 -5.78 -4.13
N GLU A 179 -20.31 -6.60 -5.08
CA GLU A 179 -21.22 -7.72 -4.80
C GLU A 179 -20.58 -8.72 -3.82
N ILE A 180 -19.34 -9.14 -4.07
CA ILE A 180 -18.62 -10.07 -3.19
C ILE A 180 -18.49 -9.50 -1.79
N ARG A 181 -18.07 -8.23 -1.63
CA ARG A 181 -17.94 -7.57 -0.32
C ARG A 181 -19.27 -7.55 0.42
N GLN A 182 -20.36 -7.17 -0.25
CA GLN A 182 -21.70 -7.13 0.34
C GLN A 182 -22.15 -8.52 0.83
N VAL A 183 -21.90 -9.56 0.05
CA VAL A 183 -22.21 -10.93 0.44
C VAL A 183 -21.40 -11.37 1.65
N ILE A 184 -20.07 -11.15 1.62
CA ILE A 184 -19.21 -11.52 2.75
C ILE A 184 -19.66 -10.81 4.03
N ASP A 185 -19.94 -9.50 3.99
CA ASP A 185 -20.40 -8.73 5.14
C ASP A 185 -21.75 -9.23 5.69
N SER A 186 -22.66 -9.63 4.79
CA SER A 186 -23.98 -10.11 5.21
C SER A 186 -23.95 -11.51 5.80
N VAL A 187 -23.01 -12.36 5.39
CA VAL A 187 -22.95 -13.78 5.71
C VAL A 187 -22.01 -14.07 6.89
N ALA A 188 -20.82 -13.48 6.91
CA ALA A 188 -19.79 -13.85 7.87
C ALA A 188 -20.08 -13.37 9.32
N GLY A 189 -20.90 -12.34 9.50
CA GLY A 189 -21.23 -11.77 10.82
C GLY A 189 -20.05 -11.13 11.57
N ARG A 190 -18.89 -11.03 10.93
CA ARG A 190 -17.66 -10.40 11.42
C ARG A 190 -16.88 -9.83 10.23
N HIS A 191 -15.98 -8.90 10.51
CA HIS A 191 -15.09 -8.40 9.44
C HIS A 191 -14.18 -9.51 8.93
N ILE A 192 -14.13 -9.65 7.62
CA ILE A 192 -13.18 -10.52 6.90
C ILE A 192 -12.27 -9.62 6.08
N ASP A 193 -10.98 -9.79 6.28
CA ASP A 193 -9.98 -9.06 5.51
C ASP A 193 -9.98 -9.53 4.06
N ILE A 194 -10.07 -8.59 3.12
CA ILE A 194 -10.06 -8.90 1.68
C ILE A 194 -8.81 -8.31 1.04
N ASN A 195 -8.11 -9.14 0.25
CA ASN A 195 -7.11 -8.70 -0.72
C ASN A 195 -7.68 -8.84 -2.14
N VAL A 196 -7.74 -7.74 -2.88
CA VAL A 196 -8.13 -7.73 -4.29
C VAL A 196 -6.88 -7.92 -5.16
N CYS A 197 -6.84 -9.00 -5.93
CA CYS A 197 -5.72 -9.31 -6.81
C CYS A 197 -6.09 -9.08 -8.28
N ARG A 198 -5.68 -7.93 -8.82
CA ARG A 198 -6.02 -7.51 -10.18
C ARG A 198 -4.79 -7.19 -11.05
N TRP A 199 -3.57 -7.39 -10.53
CA TRP A 199 -2.27 -7.25 -11.21
C TRP A 199 -1.93 -5.83 -11.70
N ASP A 200 -2.70 -4.84 -11.30
CA ASP A 200 -2.41 -3.41 -11.38
C ASP A 200 -3.33 -2.65 -10.40
N TYR A 201 -3.05 -1.36 -10.13
CA TYR A 201 -3.92 -0.58 -9.25
C TYR A 201 -5.33 -0.45 -9.87
N PRO A 202 -6.36 -1.02 -9.23
CA PRO A 202 -7.67 -1.15 -9.88
C PRO A 202 -8.44 0.16 -9.94
N GLY A 203 -8.18 1.08 -9.03
CA GLY A 203 -8.86 2.36 -8.89
C GLY A 203 -9.36 2.61 -7.48
N THR A 204 -9.74 3.85 -7.17
CA THR A 204 -10.13 4.32 -5.84
C THR A 204 -11.37 3.62 -5.25
N TRP A 205 -12.18 2.95 -6.09
CA TRP A 205 -13.31 2.15 -5.62
C TRP A 205 -12.89 1.01 -4.69
N VAL A 206 -11.65 0.50 -4.83
CA VAL A 206 -11.16 -0.66 -4.08
C VAL A 206 -11.01 -0.37 -2.58
N GLU A 207 -10.76 0.88 -2.19
CA GLU A 207 -10.64 1.33 -0.80
C GLU A 207 -11.88 1.03 0.05
N LYS A 208 -13.07 0.97 -0.59
CA LYS A 208 -14.34 0.66 0.08
C LYS A 208 -14.64 -0.83 0.20
N ILE A 209 -13.82 -1.67 -0.45
CA ILE A 209 -14.08 -3.10 -0.63
C ILE A 209 -13.04 -3.94 0.09
N ALA A 210 -11.76 -3.54 -0.02
CA ALA A 210 -10.63 -4.36 0.39
C ALA A 210 -9.72 -3.66 1.40
N ASP A 211 -9.05 -4.45 2.22
CA ASP A 211 -8.03 -4.00 3.17
C ASP A 211 -6.66 -3.84 2.47
N SER A 212 -6.45 -4.56 1.37
CA SER A 212 -5.26 -4.40 0.50
C SER A 212 -5.58 -4.82 -0.94
N TRP A 213 -4.77 -4.35 -1.88
CA TRP A 213 -4.93 -4.66 -3.30
C TRP A 213 -3.61 -4.70 -4.03
N ARG A 214 -3.46 -5.68 -4.92
CA ARG A 214 -2.29 -5.83 -5.79
C ARG A 214 -2.18 -4.66 -6.76
N ILE A 215 -0.96 -4.14 -6.90
CA ILE A 215 -0.64 -2.99 -7.76
C ILE A 215 0.19 -3.36 -8.99
N SER A 216 0.59 -4.61 -9.11
CA SER A 216 1.45 -5.10 -10.19
C SER A 216 1.13 -6.55 -10.56
N GLY A 217 1.66 -7.01 -11.68
CA GLY A 217 1.78 -8.44 -11.99
C GLY A 217 2.57 -9.20 -10.93
N ASP A 218 2.58 -10.54 -11.05
CA ASP A 218 3.20 -11.41 -10.05
C ASP A 218 4.71 -11.20 -9.94
N ILE A 219 5.17 -11.13 -8.70
CA ILE A 219 6.57 -10.94 -8.36
C ILE A 219 7.41 -12.17 -8.75
N ARG A 220 8.65 -11.92 -9.16
CA ARG A 220 9.66 -12.95 -9.43
C ARG A 220 10.88 -12.70 -8.56
N PRO A 221 11.61 -13.76 -8.12
CA PRO A 221 12.82 -13.63 -7.29
C PRO A 221 14.03 -13.16 -8.12
N VAL A 222 13.86 -12.08 -8.87
CA VAL A 222 14.90 -11.43 -9.69
C VAL A 222 14.81 -9.92 -9.53
N TRP A 223 15.95 -9.24 -9.54
CA TRP A 223 16.01 -7.80 -9.27
C TRP A 223 15.13 -6.94 -10.19
N SER A 224 15.09 -7.27 -11.48
CA SER A 224 14.25 -6.54 -12.44
C SER A 224 12.76 -6.55 -12.07
N SER A 225 12.27 -7.63 -11.43
CA SER A 225 10.90 -7.70 -10.94
C SER A 225 10.69 -6.80 -9.72
N ILE A 226 11.63 -6.80 -8.77
CA ILE A 226 11.59 -5.93 -7.58
C ILE A 226 11.57 -4.46 -8.03
N ARG A 227 12.51 -4.08 -8.90
CA ARG A 227 12.58 -2.73 -9.47
C ARG A 227 11.26 -2.33 -10.14
N HIS A 228 10.71 -3.18 -11.00
CA HIS A 228 9.46 -2.91 -11.71
C HIS A 228 8.29 -2.66 -10.75
N ILE A 229 8.16 -3.46 -9.69
CA ILE A 229 7.08 -3.31 -8.71
C ILE A 229 7.23 -2.01 -7.91
N VAL A 230 8.45 -1.64 -7.50
CA VAL A 230 8.71 -0.35 -6.85
C VAL A 230 8.34 0.80 -7.80
N GLU A 231 8.69 0.71 -9.10
CA GLU A 231 8.34 1.73 -10.10
C GLU A 231 6.81 1.87 -10.27
N LYS A 232 6.05 0.77 -10.22
CA LYS A 232 4.58 0.80 -10.23
C LYS A 232 4.00 1.53 -9.02
N ASN A 233 4.68 1.51 -7.89
CA ASN A 233 4.21 2.10 -6.64
C ASN A 233 4.59 3.58 -6.43
N LEU A 234 5.39 4.17 -7.32
CA LEU A 234 5.92 5.54 -7.18
C LEU A 234 4.85 6.62 -6.98
N TYR A 235 3.68 6.46 -7.59
CA TYR A 235 2.60 7.44 -7.64
C TYR A 235 1.36 6.99 -6.84
N LEU A 236 1.49 6.00 -5.95
CA LEU A 236 0.36 5.41 -5.24
C LEU A 236 0.31 5.78 -3.76
N SER A 237 1.17 6.68 -3.28
CA SER A 237 1.23 7.04 -1.85
C SER A 237 -0.08 7.64 -1.32
N ALA A 238 -0.79 8.43 -2.14
CA ALA A 238 -2.07 9.02 -1.77
C ALA A 238 -3.22 8.00 -1.65
N TYR A 239 -3.03 6.78 -2.15
CA TYR A 239 -4.06 5.74 -2.22
C TYR A 239 -3.88 4.63 -1.17
N ALA A 240 -2.87 4.76 -0.30
CA ALA A 240 -2.65 3.85 0.83
C ALA A 240 -2.77 4.64 2.14
N HIS A 241 -3.91 4.54 2.80
CA HIS A 241 -4.25 5.30 4.00
C HIS A 241 -5.29 4.57 4.85
N ASP A 242 -5.46 5.00 6.09
CA ASP A 242 -6.52 4.58 7.01
C ASP A 242 -6.67 3.06 7.22
N GLY A 243 -5.56 2.31 7.10
CA GLY A 243 -5.54 0.86 7.25
C GLY A 243 -5.81 0.08 5.96
N HIS A 244 -5.75 0.77 4.82
CA HIS A 244 -5.86 0.21 3.48
C HIS A 244 -4.53 0.34 2.74
N TYR A 245 -4.05 -0.72 2.08
CA TYR A 245 -2.66 -0.81 1.62
C TYR A 245 -2.51 -1.25 0.16
N ASN A 246 -1.57 -0.60 -0.52
CA ASN A 246 -1.03 -1.08 -1.78
C ASN A 246 -0.20 -2.34 -1.54
N ASP A 247 -0.62 -3.45 -2.14
CA ASP A 247 0.06 -4.74 -2.05
C ASP A 247 1.05 -4.90 -3.21
N MET A 248 2.33 -4.85 -2.88
CA MET A 248 3.44 -5.03 -3.80
C MET A 248 3.75 -6.51 -4.09
N ASP A 249 2.83 -7.42 -3.73
CA ASP A 249 2.96 -8.87 -3.78
C ASP A 249 3.83 -9.46 -2.66
N MET A 250 3.89 -10.78 -2.64
CA MET A 250 4.65 -11.56 -1.64
C MET A 250 6.14 -11.19 -1.62
N LEU A 251 6.76 -11.42 -0.49
CA LEU A 251 8.21 -11.30 -0.37
C LEU A 251 8.91 -12.43 -1.12
N ALA A 252 9.65 -12.08 -2.17
CA ALA A 252 10.42 -13.00 -3.00
C ALA A 252 11.81 -13.27 -2.38
N VAL A 253 11.85 -13.65 -1.11
CA VAL A 253 13.05 -13.93 -0.33
C VAL A 253 13.16 -15.40 0.05
N GLY A 254 14.36 -15.88 0.42
CA GLY A 254 14.57 -17.22 0.93
C GLY A 254 14.59 -18.33 -0.12
N TYR A 255 14.71 -18.00 -1.40
CA TYR A 255 14.78 -19.00 -2.50
C TYR A 255 16.19 -19.48 -2.81
N ASN A 256 17.19 -19.03 -2.07
CA ASN A 256 18.59 -19.34 -2.32
C ASN A 256 18.95 -20.82 -2.10
N ILE A 257 18.22 -21.54 -1.24
CA ILE A 257 18.41 -22.97 -0.98
C ILE A 257 17.39 -23.81 -1.76
N LYS A 258 16.12 -23.41 -1.73
CA LYS A 258 15.03 -24.08 -2.43
C LYS A 258 14.36 -23.10 -3.40
N PRO A 259 14.68 -23.20 -4.71
CA PRO A 259 14.04 -22.37 -5.73
C PRO A 259 12.53 -22.54 -5.76
N SER A 260 11.81 -21.51 -6.12
CA SER A 260 10.36 -21.59 -6.34
C SER A 260 10.06 -22.43 -7.58
N PRO A 261 9.10 -23.36 -7.53
CA PRO A 261 8.65 -24.08 -8.71
C PRO A 261 7.90 -23.22 -9.71
N PHE A 262 7.51 -22.01 -9.32
CA PHE A 262 6.77 -21.06 -10.15
C PHE A 262 7.66 -20.35 -11.19
N TRP A 263 8.98 -20.30 -10.94
CA TRP A 263 9.95 -19.60 -11.77
C TRP A 263 11.05 -20.56 -12.24
N GLU A 264 11.16 -20.73 -13.55
CA GLU A 264 12.20 -21.58 -14.15
C GLU A 264 13.62 -20.97 -14.09
N ASP A 265 13.73 -19.68 -13.83
CA ASP A 265 14.91 -18.86 -14.14
C ASP A 265 15.83 -18.60 -12.96
N GLY A 266 15.69 -19.25 -11.81
CA GLY A 266 16.61 -18.67 -10.91
C GLY A 266 16.85 -19.08 -9.51
N LEU A 267 18.03 -18.75 -9.11
CA LEU A 267 18.66 -18.95 -7.80
C LEU A 267 18.20 -17.95 -6.71
N GLY A 268 17.15 -17.15 -6.97
CA GLY A 268 16.72 -16.12 -6.04
C GLY A 268 17.57 -14.85 -6.05
N LEU A 269 17.24 -13.92 -5.17
CA LEU A 269 17.95 -12.65 -4.98
C LEU A 269 19.25 -12.89 -4.17
N SER A 270 20.25 -12.06 -4.37
CA SER A 270 21.37 -11.94 -3.42
C SER A 270 20.86 -11.41 -2.07
N TYR A 271 21.58 -11.63 -0.98
CA TYR A 271 21.17 -11.11 0.33
C TYR A 271 21.07 -9.58 0.38
N ALA A 272 21.88 -8.86 -0.39
CA ALA A 272 21.77 -7.41 -0.51
C ALA A 272 20.48 -6.98 -1.23
N GLU A 273 20.07 -7.74 -2.26
CA GLU A 273 18.79 -7.51 -2.95
C GLU A 273 17.60 -7.92 -2.10
N GLU A 274 17.70 -9.01 -1.30
CA GLU A 274 16.67 -9.37 -0.32
C GLU A 274 16.50 -8.28 0.75
N GLU A 275 17.59 -7.70 1.24
CA GLU A 275 17.56 -6.60 2.21
C GLU A 275 16.92 -5.34 1.60
N ALA A 276 17.29 -4.99 0.37
CA ALA A 276 16.70 -3.88 -0.36
C ALA A 276 15.20 -4.10 -0.62
N HIS A 277 14.84 -5.29 -1.08
CA HIS A 277 13.45 -5.71 -1.32
C HIS A 277 12.62 -5.59 -0.04
N PHE A 278 13.05 -6.20 1.06
CA PHE A 278 12.35 -6.14 2.34
C PHE A 278 12.23 -4.71 2.87
N GLY A 279 13.31 -3.93 2.81
CA GLY A 279 13.33 -2.52 3.21
C GLY A 279 12.34 -1.67 2.42
N MET A 280 12.25 -1.88 1.10
CA MET A 280 11.30 -1.15 0.24
C MET A 280 9.85 -1.52 0.55
N TRP A 281 9.52 -2.81 0.78
CA TRP A 281 8.18 -3.21 1.23
C TRP A 281 7.84 -2.58 2.58
N CYS A 282 8.81 -2.49 3.50
CA CYS A 282 8.61 -1.84 4.80
C CYS A 282 8.32 -0.34 4.68
N ILE A 283 9.11 0.41 3.89
CA ILE A 283 8.90 1.87 3.77
C ILE A 283 7.60 2.20 3.03
N MET A 284 7.18 1.34 2.11
CA MET A 284 5.94 1.48 1.35
C MET A 284 4.70 0.98 2.11
N SER A 285 4.84 0.47 3.33
CA SER A 285 3.73 -0.11 4.11
C SER A 285 2.95 -1.19 3.34
N SER A 286 3.64 -1.96 2.51
CA SER A 286 3.06 -3.09 1.79
C SER A 286 2.85 -4.28 2.74
N PRO A 287 1.85 -5.14 2.53
CA PRO A 287 1.78 -6.43 3.23
C PRO A 287 3.09 -7.20 3.16
N LEU A 288 3.51 -7.81 4.27
CA LEU A 288 4.74 -8.61 4.37
C LEU A 288 4.36 -10.10 4.38
N LEU A 289 4.07 -10.65 3.20
CA LEU A 289 3.71 -12.05 3.01
C LEU A 289 4.88 -12.84 2.46
N LEU A 290 5.44 -13.77 3.25
CA LEU A 290 6.46 -14.70 2.78
C LEU A 290 5.85 -15.64 1.74
N GLY A 291 6.54 -15.82 0.61
CA GLY A 291 6.11 -16.73 -0.45
C GLY A 291 6.97 -18.02 -0.53
N CYS A 292 8.06 -18.12 0.23
CA CYS A 292 8.99 -19.24 0.20
C CYS A 292 8.57 -20.39 1.12
N ASP A 293 9.25 -21.53 1.00
CA ASP A 293 9.18 -22.63 1.98
C ASP A 293 9.98 -22.26 3.22
N ILE A 294 9.29 -22.06 4.34
CA ILE A 294 9.88 -21.56 5.59
C ILE A 294 10.98 -22.52 6.11
N GLU A 295 10.86 -23.82 5.86
CA GLU A 295 11.85 -24.81 6.28
C GLU A 295 13.26 -24.49 5.76
N TYR A 296 13.35 -23.95 4.54
CA TYR A 296 14.61 -23.73 3.83
C TYR A 296 15.11 -22.28 3.84
N ILE A 297 14.48 -21.38 4.61
CA ILE A 297 14.96 -20.00 4.71
C ILE A 297 16.33 -19.96 5.37
N PRO A 298 17.38 -19.38 4.72
CA PRO A 298 18.70 -19.22 5.31
C PRO A 298 18.69 -18.30 6.54
N GLU A 299 19.62 -18.47 7.45
CA GLU A 299 19.77 -17.61 8.64
C GLU A 299 19.99 -16.13 8.27
N GLU A 300 20.69 -15.85 7.19
CA GLU A 300 20.90 -14.49 6.69
C GLU A 300 19.58 -13.84 6.29
N THR A 301 18.74 -14.54 5.52
CA THR A 301 17.39 -14.09 5.17
C THR A 301 16.51 -13.95 6.41
N MET A 302 16.58 -14.91 7.36
CA MET A 302 15.85 -14.81 8.63
C MET A 302 16.19 -13.51 9.37
N ARG A 303 17.48 -13.15 9.43
CA ARG A 303 17.93 -11.91 10.06
C ARG A 303 17.36 -10.66 9.38
N ILE A 304 17.22 -10.68 8.05
CA ILE A 304 16.62 -9.59 7.28
C ILE A 304 15.13 -9.46 7.61
N ILE A 305 14.36 -10.53 7.44
CA ILE A 305 12.90 -10.50 7.55
C ILE A 305 12.38 -10.39 9.00
N THR A 306 13.22 -10.63 9.99
CA THR A 306 12.89 -10.45 11.42
C THR A 306 13.52 -9.19 12.02
N ASN A 307 14.05 -8.28 11.21
CA ASN A 307 14.59 -7.02 11.70
C ASN A 307 13.48 -6.15 12.31
N PRO A 308 13.46 -5.97 13.65
CA PRO A 308 12.35 -5.31 14.33
C PRO A 308 12.25 -3.82 13.99
N GLU A 309 13.34 -3.18 13.55
CA GLU A 309 13.32 -1.76 13.23
C GLU A 309 12.74 -1.50 11.84
N LEU A 310 13.00 -2.38 10.86
CA LEU A 310 12.35 -2.35 9.56
C LEU A 310 10.86 -2.70 9.66
N ILE A 311 10.53 -3.73 10.44
CA ILE A 311 9.15 -4.12 10.72
C ILE A 311 8.39 -2.95 11.39
N ALA A 312 9.01 -2.25 12.35
CA ALA A 312 8.39 -1.10 13.00
C ALA A 312 8.06 0.05 12.03
N VAL A 313 8.81 0.21 10.94
CA VAL A 313 8.49 1.18 9.87
C VAL A 313 7.27 0.73 9.05
N ASN A 314 7.15 -0.57 8.78
CA ASN A 314 6.01 -1.15 8.08
C ASN A 314 4.74 -1.08 8.94
N GLN A 315 4.85 -1.40 10.21
CA GLN A 315 3.76 -1.50 11.18
C GLN A 315 3.49 -0.19 11.93
N ASP A 316 4.00 0.94 11.41
CA ASP A 316 3.83 2.25 12.05
C ASP A 316 2.34 2.61 12.17
N PRO A 317 1.87 3.14 13.34
CA PRO A 317 0.47 3.40 13.61
C PRO A 317 -0.19 4.45 12.70
N LEU A 318 0.58 5.21 11.94
CA LEU A 318 0.04 6.15 10.94
C LEU A 318 -0.41 5.44 9.65
N GLY A 319 0.11 4.24 9.36
CA GLY A 319 -0.23 3.48 8.16
C GLY A 319 0.12 4.17 6.84
N LEU A 320 1.07 5.11 6.84
CA LEU A 320 1.42 5.89 5.66
C LEU A 320 2.37 5.13 4.74
N GLN A 321 2.17 5.27 3.44
CA GLN A 321 3.14 4.90 2.42
C GLN A 321 4.12 6.07 2.19
N ALA A 322 5.40 5.77 1.97
CA ALA A 322 6.38 6.79 1.58
C ALA A 322 6.17 7.27 0.14
N HIS A 323 6.48 8.53 -0.10
CA HIS A 323 6.54 9.14 -1.44
C HIS A 323 7.96 9.57 -1.78
N VAL A 324 8.22 9.82 -3.05
CA VAL A 324 9.53 10.30 -3.53
C VAL A 324 9.69 11.77 -3.15
N VAL A 325 10.74 12.10 -2.40
CA VAL A 325 11.07 13.48 -2.01
C VAL A 325 12.26 14.04 -2.78
N GLN A 326 13.07 13.16 -3.39
CA GLN A 326 14.18 13.53 -4.28
C GLN A 326 14.47 12.39 -5.24
N HIS A 327 14.83 12.71 -6.49
CA HIS A 327 15.35 11.72 -7.42
C HIS A 327 16.49 12.30 -8.26
N GLU A 328 17.42 11.45 -8.68
CA GLU A 328 18.49 11.79 -9.61
C GLU A 328 18.75 10.59 -10.52
N GLY A 329 18.53 10.77 -11.82
CA GLY A 329 18.61 9.66 -12.78
C GLY A 329 17.66 8.52 -12.39
N GLU A 330 18.23 7.35 -12.09
CA GLU A 330 17.46 6.17 -11.67
C GLU A 330 17.34 6.02 -10.13
N THR A 331 17.99 6.89 -9.34
CA THR A 331 17.99 6.79 -7.89
C THR A 331 16.88 7.60 -7.24
N TYR A 332 16.42 7.15 -6.07
CA TYR A 332 15.29 7.76 -5.38
C TYR A 332 15.56 7.90 -3.88
N VAL A 333 15.05 9.01 -3.33
CA VAL A 333 14.89 9.19 -1.88
C VAL A 333 13.40 9.20 -1.59
N PHE A 334 12.96 8.25 -0.78
CA PHE A 334 11.59 8.18 -0.27
C PHE A 334 11.55 8.64 1.17
N ALA A 335 10.44 9.26 1.57
CA ALA A 335 10.22 9.62 2.96
C ALA A 335 8.74 9.48 3.33
N LYS A 336 8.49 9.15 4.60
CA LYS A 336 7.18 9.22 5.25
C LYS A 336 7.30 9.62 6.70
N ASP A 337 6.29 10.25 7.24
CA ASP A 337 6.18 10.47 8.67
C ASP A 337 5.98 9.15 9.40
N ILE A 338 6.55 9.03 10.59
CA ILE A 338 6.35 7.90 11.50
C ILE A 338 6.01 8.41 12.90
N LEU A 339 5.29 7.59 13.67
CA LEU A 339 4.85 7.86 15.06
C LEU A 339 3.82 8.99 15.18
N ARG A 340 3.99 10.09 14.46
CA ARG A 340 3.07 11.24 14.46
C ARG A 340 3.19 12.01 13.15
N ARG A 341 2.06 12.32 12.50
CA ARG A 341 2.01 13.22 11.33
C ARG A 341 2.66 14.56 11.66
N HIS A 342 3.49 15.06 10.76
CA HIS A 342 4.26 16.30 10.89
C HIS A 342 5.07 16.38 12.18
N GLY A 343 5.44 15.20 12.73
CA GLY A 343 6.29 15.07 13.91
C GLY A 343 7.78 15.26 13.59
N GLY A 344 8.60 15.17 14.64
CA GLY A 344 10.05 15.28 14.52
C GLY A 344 10.74 13.99 14.06
N ALA A 345 10.03 12.99 13.53
CA ALA A 345 10.60 11.72 13.08
C ALA A 345 10.04 11.31 11.71
N ARG A 346 10.93 10.92 10.79
CA ARG A 346 10.59 10.34 9.48
C ARG A 346 11.36 9.06 9.23
N ALA A 347 10.74 8.12 8.52
CA ALA A 347 11.45 7.04 7.86
C ALA A 347 11.84 7.51 6.46
N VAL A 348 13.08 7.21 6.07
CA VAL A 348 13.68 7.61 4.79
C VAL A 348 14.31 6.40 4.14
N ALA A 349 14.09 6.21 2.84
CA ALA A 349 14.79 5.20 2.06
C ALA A 349 15.66 5.87 0.99
N LEU A 350 16.95 5.54 0.98
CA LEU A 350 17.83 5.79 -0.15
C LEU A 350 17.81 4.53 -1.01
N TYR A 351 17.39 4.64 -2.26
CA TYR A 351 17.17 3.48 -3.14
C TYR A 351 17.97 3.61 -4.43
N ASN A 352 18.90 2.68 -4.64
CA ASN A 352 19.68 2.56 -5.86
C ASN A 352 19.27 1.29 -6.64
N PRO A 353 18.31 1.38 -7.56
CA PRO A 353 17.93 0.25 -8.40
C PRO A 353 18.85 -0.02 -9.58
N SER A 354 19.82 0.86 -9.86
CA SER A 354 20.68 0.80 -11.05
C SER A 354 21.79 -0.25 -10.93
N ASP A 355 22.40 -0.59 -12.05
CA ASP A 355 23.53 -1.52 -12.14
C ASP A 355 24.88 -0.87 -11.78
N SER A 356 24.88 0.36 -11.28
CA SER A 356 26.07 1.13 -10.91
C SER A 356 25.97 1.67 -9.48
N ALA A 357 27.10 1.87 -8.82
CA ALA A 357 27.13 2.57 -7.55
C ALA A 357 26.65 4.03 -7.73
N ALA A 358 25.85 4.52 -6.79
CA ALA A 358 25.29 5.86 -6.81
C ALA A 358 25.52 6.60 -5.49
N SER A 359 25.84 7.88 -5.58
CA SER A 359 26.02 8.75 -4.43
C SER A 359 24.75 9.56 -4.17
N PHE A 360 24.38 9.65 -2.90
CA PHE A 360 23.24 10.42 -2.41
C PHE A 360 23.74 11.61 -1.62
N SER A 361 23.12 12.76 -1.82
CA SER A 361 23.29 13.96 -1.01
C SER A 361 21.90 14.51 -0.71
N VAL A 362 21.44 14.33 0.53
CA VAL A 362 20.06 14.65 0.95
C VAL A 362 20.10 15.70 2.05
N PRO A 363 19.87 16.99 1.71
CA PRO A 363 19.79 18.07 2.69
C PRO A 363 18.60 17.92 3.65
N ALA A 364 18.71 18.51 4.83
CA ALA A 364 17.69 18.44 5.87
C ALA A 364 16.32 19.01 5.42
N ASP A 365 16.32 20.07 4.64
CA ASP A 365 15.10 20.72 4.14
C ASP A 365 14.32 19.86 3.14
N VAL A 366 14.99 19.00 2.34
CA VAL A 366 14.34 17.99 1.51
C VAL A 366 13.56 16.99 2.37
N LEU A 367 14.06 16.70 3.57
CA LEU A 367 13.39 15.85 4.55
C LEU A 367 12.49 16.66 5.52
N GLU A 368 12.26 17.95 5.22
CA GLU A 368 11.41 18.86 5.99
C GLU A 368 11.91 19.09 7.43
N PHE A 369 13.24 19.14 7.62
CA PHE A 369 13.87 19.44 8.88
C PHE A 369 14.73 20.71 8.81
N ALA A 370 14.80 21.43 9.95
CA ALA A 370 15.74 22.52 10.14
C ALA A 370 17.05 22.01 10.76
N GLY A 371 18.17 22.42 10.19
CA GLY A 371 19.46 22.24 10.84
C GLY A 371 19.98 20.80 10.90
N GLU A 372 20.43 20.39 12.08
CA GLU A 372 21.08 19.10 12.27
C GLU A 372 20.07 18.00 12.55
N MET A 373 20.23 16.85 11.89
CA MET A 373 19.39 15.67 12.02
C MET A 373 20.15 14.56 12.76
N LYS A 374 19.45 13.82 13.61
CA LYS A 374 19.91 12.52 14.13
C LYS A 374 19.51 11.44 13.14
N VAL A 375 20.45 10.60 12.75
CA VAL A 375 20.25 9.56 11.74
C VAL A 375 20.56 8.19 12.34
N ARG A 376 19.66 7.24 12.14
CA ARG A 376 19.84 5.83 12.51
C ARG A 376 19.67 4.95 11.28
N ASP A 377 20.67 4.13 10.98
CA ASP A 377 20.59 3.07 9.97
C ASP A 377 19.80 1.88 10.55
N LEU A 378 18.61 1.62 10.00
CA LEU A 378 17.71 0.57 10.48
C LEU A 378 18.13 -0.82 9.98
N ASN A 379 18.83 -0.89 8.85
CA ASN A 379 19.39 -2.16 8.35
C ASN A 379 20.48 -2.66 9.30
N LEU A 380 21.41 -1.79 9.69
CA LEU A 380 22.50 -2.08 10.60
C LEU A 380 22.12 -1.92 12.09
N ARG A 381 20.95 -1.34 12.39
CA ARG A 381 20.48 -1.04 13.74
C ARG A 381 21.47 -0.20 14.55
N SER A 382 22.09 0.76 13.88
CA SER A 382 23.16 1.59 14.47
C SER A 382 22.93 3.08 14.21
N ASN A 383 23.33 3.91 15.17
CA ASN A 383 23.28 5.36 15.00
C ASN A 383 24.46 5.82 14.15
N LEU A 384 24.18 6.71 13.20
CA LEU A 384 25.16 7.42 12.43
C LEU A 384 25.49 8.76 13.12
N ALA A 385 26.52 9.43 12.63
CA ALA A 385 26.81 10.80 13.08
C ALA A 385 25.65 11.73 12.70
N SER A 386 25.30 12.66 13.58
CA SER A 386 24.34 13.71 13.26
C SER A 386 24.88 14.58 12.12
N CYS A 387 24.00 15.01 11.22
CA CYS A 387 24.40 15.76 10.03
C CYS A 387 23.30 16.72 9.55
N ARG A 388 23.67 17.67 8.71
CA ARG A 388 22.73 18.56 8.00
C ARG A 388 22.42 18.08 6.60
N VAL A 389 23.29 17.22 6.07
CA VAL A 389 23.14 16.57 4.76
C VAL A 389 23.49 15.11 4.96
N ILE A 390 22.62 14.20 4.55
CA ILE A 390 22.92 12.78 4.51
C ILE A 390 23.71 12.52 3.24
N GLU A 391 24.99 12.17 3.39
CA GLU A 391 25.86 11.78 2.28
C GLU A 391 26.17 10.30 2.38
N MET A 392 25.85 9.54 1.33
CA MET A 392 26.05 8.10 1.30
C MET A 392 26.22 7.60 -0.12
N THR A 393 27.11 6.63 -0.34
CA THR A 393 27.22 5.91 -1.61
C THR A 393 26.67 4.51 -1.44
N LEU A 394 25.70 4.16 -2.27
CA LEU A 394 25.08 2.83 -2.31
C LEU A 394 25.61 2.04 -3.50
N GLN A 395 25.87 0.76 -3.26
CA GLN A 395 26.19 -0.21 -4.31
C GLN A 395 24.96 -0.46 -5.22
N PRO A 396 25.13 -1.08 -6.39
CA PRO A 396 24.02 -1.52 -7.23
C PRO A 396 23.01 -2.35 -6.45
N HIS A 397 21.73 -2.22 -6.80
CA HIS A 397 20.63 -3.04 -6.28
C HIS A 397 20.50 -3.00 -4.74
N THR A 398 20.73 -1.85 -4.13
CA THR A 398 20.64 -1.70 -2.67
C THR A 398 19.68 -0.60 -2.25
N ALA A 399 19.16 -0.74 -1.04
CA ALA A 399 18.42 0.29 -0.34
C ALA A 399 18.94 0.45 1.09
N LYS A 400 18.97 1.68 1.59
CA LYS A 400 19.21 2.00 2.99
C LYS A 400 17.97 2.63 3.59
N ILE A 401 17.46 2.02 4.64
CA ILE A 401 16.31 2.52 5.39
C ILE A 401 16.83 3.22 6.66
N LEU A 402 16.49 4.47 6.79
CA LEU A 402 16.95 5.33 7.87
C LEU A 402 15.75 5.82 8.68
N LYS A 403 15.95 5.95 9.99
CA LYS A 403 15.12 6.81 10.83
C LYS A 403 15.84 8.13 11.01
N VAL A 404 15.17 9.23 10.67
CA VAL A 404 15.72 10.59 10.77
C VAL A 404 14.89 11.39 11.74
N GLU A 405 15.53 12.06 12.70
CA GLU A 405 14.89 12.89 13.70
C GLU A 405 15.47 14.30 13.70
N GLY A 406 14.60 15.31 13.73
CA GLY A 406 15.02 16.72 13.69
C GLY A 406 13.90 17.69 14.07
N GLU A 407 14.18 18.97 13.99
CA GLU A 407 13.18 20.03 14.12
C GLU A 407 12.38 20.16 12.83
N ARG A 408 11.08 19.87 12.90
CA ARG A 408 10.18 19.89 11.73
C ARG A 408 9.97 21.31 11.23
N ILE A 409 10.07 21.51 9.91
CA ILE A 409 9.68 22.75 9.22
C ILE A 409 8.44 22.52 8.35
N GLU A 410 7.81 23.62 7.91
CA GLU A 410 6.70 23.55 6.96
C GLU A 410 7.24 23.16 5.58
N PRO A 411 6.64 22.14 4.91
CA PRO A 411 6.97 21.83 3.53
C PRO A 411 6.67 23.02 2.62
N VAL A 412 7.55 23.25 1.65
CA VAL A 412 7.38 24.35 0.67
C VAL A 412 6.94 23.86 -0.71
N LEU A 413 6.97 22.54 -0.93
CA LEU A 413 6.67 21.91 -2.21
C LEU A 413 5.73 20.72 -1.99
N TYR A 414 4.71 20.62 -2.82
CA TYR A 414 3.76 19.51 -2.87
C TYR A 414 3.62 19.10 -4.33
N GLU A 415 4.21 17.96 -4.67
CA GLU A 415 4.20 17.43 -6.04
C GLU A 415 2.81 16.93 -6.43
N ALA A 416 2.46 17.02 -7.71
CA ALA A 416 1.17 16.54 -8.20
C ALA A 416 1.02 15.03 -8.03
N GLU A 417 2.10 14.29 -8.13
CA GLU A 417 2.10 12.84 -7.94
C GLU A 417 1.91 12.38 -6.48
N TRP A 418 1.88 13.30 -5.52
CA TRP A 418 1.51 13.01 -4.12
C TRP A 418 0.02 13.25 -3.84
N GLY A 419 -0.69 13.84 -4.81
CA GLY A 419 -2.09 14.18 -4.67
C GLY A 419 -3.02 13.01 -4.94
N TYR A 420 -4.18 13.00 -4.26
CA TYR A 420 -5.26 12.05 -4.49
C TYR A 420 -6.15 12.51 -5.63
N CYS A 421 -6.46 11.60 -6.56
CA CYS A 421 -7.45 11.83 -7.62
C CYS A 421 -8.54 10.74 -7.56
N PRO A 422 -9.83 11.08 -7.42
CA PRO A 422 -10.91 10.11 -7.23
C PRO A 422 -11.14 9.17 -8.42
N ASP A 423 -10.74 9.57 -9.64
CA ASP A 423 -10.94 8.77 -10.86
C ASP A 423 -9.64 8.09 -11.32
N PHE A 424 -8.59 8.08 -10.50
CA PHE A 424 -7.34 7.43 -10.85
C PHE A 424 -7.47 5.91 -10.88
N THR A 425 -6.93 5.30 -11.94
CA THR A 425 -6.78 3.85 -12.11
C THR A 425 -5.59 3.55 -13.01
N ALA A 426 -4.81 2.53 -12.70
CA ALA A 426 -3.73 2.08 -13.57
C ALA A 426 -4.18 1.08 -14.66
N ILE A 427 -5.33 0.42 -14.47
CA ILE A 427 -5.83 -0.62 -15.38
C ILE A 427 -6.43 -0.05 -16.65
N ARG A 428 -7.20 1.02 -16.53
CA ARG A 428 -7.88 1.66 -17.68
C ARG A 428 -6.98 2.76 -18.22
N GLY A 429 -6.65 2.73 -19.50
CA GLY A 429 -5.83 3.76 -20.15
C GLY A 429 -6.49 5.15 -20.26
N THR A 430 -7.62 5.37 -19.58
CA THR A 430 -8.40 6.61 -19.51
C THR A 430 -8.34 7.19 -18.09
N GLY A 431 -8.59 8.48 -17.95
CA GLY A 431 -8.54 9.19 -16.68
C GLY A 431 -7.16 9.82 -16.42
N VAL A 432 -6.97 10.29 -15.19
CA VAL A 432 -5.73 10.95 -14.77
C VAL A 432 -4.53 10.02 -14.91
N LYS A 433 -3.40 10.58 -15.34
CA LYS A 433 -2.13 9.88 -15.50
C LYS A 433 -1.01 10.70 -14.90
N TYR A 434 -0.08 10.01 -14.28
CA TYR A 434 1.20 10.58 -13.87
C TYR A 434 2.25 10.20 -14.91
N ILE A 435 2.79 11.19 -15.60
CA ILE A 435 3.75 10.99 -16.69
C ILE A 435 5.05 11.77 -16.45
N PRO A 436 6.21 11.17 -16.64
CA PRO A 436 7.48 11.89 -16.59
C PRO A 436 7.54 12.96 -17.68
N VAL A 437 7.89 14.19 -17.29
CA VAL A 437 8.04 15.34 -18.21
C VAL A 437 9.32 16.08 -17.87
N GLU A 438 10.11 16.41 -18.89
CA GLU A 438 11.32 17.21 -18.72
C GLU A 438 10.98 18.60 -18.17
N GLY A 439 11.69 19.02 -17.13
CA GLY A 439 11.48 20.30 -16.46
C GLY A 439 10.40 20.29 -15.40
N ALA A 440 9.75 19.15 -15.11
CA ALA A 440 8.93 18.99 -13.92
C ALA A 440 9.77 19.16 -12.63
N SER A 441 9.17 19.63 -11.53
CA SER A 441 9.86 19.82 -10.25
C SER A 441 10.18 18.47 -9.58
N GLY A 442 9.23 17.54 -9.62
CA GLY A 442 9.39 16.15 -9.25
C GLY A 442 9.75 15.29 -10.45
N ARG A 443 9.31 14.05 -10.45
CA ARG A 443 9.53 13.13 -11.56
C ARG A 443 8.45 13.21 -12.62
N ALA A 444 7.21 13.49 -12.25
CA ALA A 444 6.06 13.41 -13.12
C ALA A 444 5.14 14.63 -12.99
N VAL A 445 4.21 14.72 -13.90
CA VAL A 445 3.10 15.66 -13.85
C VAL A 445 1.78 14.89 -13.87
N ALA A 446 0.74 15.45 -13.27
CA ALA A 446 -0.62 14.92 -13.42
C ALA A 446 -1.26 15.51 -14.68
N THR A 447 -1.78 14.64 -15.55
CA THR A 447 -2.47 15.01 -16.79
C THR A 447 -3.89 14.45 -16.84
N ASN A 448 -4.70 14.89 -17.82
CA ASN A 448 -6.09 14.47 -18.03
C ASN A 448 -7.07 14.89 -16.91
N LEU A 449 -6.71 15.82 -16.04
CA LEU A 449 -7.61 16.31 -15.00
C LEU A 449 -8.88 16.93 -15.58
N GLY A 450 -8.82 17.53 -16.77
CA GLY A 450 -9.96 18.11 -17.48
C GLY A 450 -10.83 17.11 -18.25
N ASP A 451 -10.53 15.81 -18.24
CA ASP A 451 -11.33 14.78 -18.95
C ASP A 451 -12.71 14.57 -18.31
N SER A 452 -12.88 14.90 -17.04
CA SER A 452 -14.14 14.82 -16.31
C SER A 452 -14.33 16.03 -15.42
N PRO A 453 -15.53 16.64 -15.37
CA PRO A 453 -15.82 17.77 -14.49
C PRO A 453 -15.80 17.37 -13.00
N THR A 454 -15.81 16.09 -12.67
CA THR A 454 -15.70 15.57 -11.30
C THR A 454 -14.27 15.30 -10.87
N ASN A 455 -13.31 15.35 -11.79
CA ASN A 455 -11.90 15.17 -11.47
C ASN A 455 -11.36 16.35 -10.67
N TYR A 456 -10.56 16.03 -9.70
CA TYR A 456 -9.74 16.98 -8.94
C TYR A 456 -8.46 16.29 -8.49
N LEU A 457 -7.46 17.08 -8.13
CA LEU A 457 -6.27 16.61 -7.44
C LEU A 457 -6.22 17.28 -6.07
N GLU A 458 -6.12 16.49 -5.00
CA GLU A 458 -6.22 16.92 -3.62
C GLU A 458 -4.99 16.54 -2.80
N TRP A 459 -4.52 17.48 -2.00
CA TRP A 459 -3.54 17.30 -0.94
C TRP A 459 -4.25 17.58 0.39
N ALA A 460 -4.62 16.54 1.12
CA ALA A 460 -5.39 16.64 2.37
C ALA A 460 -4.57 17.10 3.59
N ASP A 461 -3.25 17.19 3.46
CA ASP A 461 -2.31 17.40 4.56
C ASP A 461 -1.29 18.52 4.31
N VAL A 462 -1.68 19.57 3.59
CA VAL A 462 -0.82 20.76 3.42
C VAL A 462 -0.61 21.42 4.79
N PHE A 463 0.62 21.31 5.30
CA PHE A 463 0.89 21.57 6.71
C PHE A 463 1.32 23.00 7.02
N SER A 464 0.75 23.58 8.08
CA SER A 464 1.16 24.86 8.64
C SER A 464 1.39 24.79 10.15
N LEU A 465 2.57 25.18 10.63
CA LEU A 465 2.91 25.22 12.05
C LEU A 465 2.08 26.23 12.85
N LYS A 466 1.69 27.34 12.24
CA LYS A 466 1.08 28.48 12.96
C LYS A 466 -0.24 28.97 12.36
N GLY A 467 -0.56 28.57 11.14
CA GLY A 467 -1.65 29.20 10.37
C GLY A 467 -1.31 30.61 9.90
N GLY A 468 -2.27 31.30 9.29
CA GLY A 468 -2.18 32.66 8.80
C GLY A 468 -2.15 32.77 7.27
N LYS A 469 -1.58 33.86 6.75
CA LYS A 469 -1.56 34.12 5.32
C LYS A 469 -0.42 33.41 4.61
N TYR A 470 -0.74 32.75 3.51
CA TYR A 470 0.18 32.03 2.65
C TYR A 470 -0.04 32.40 1.20
N ARG A 471 0.99 32.19 0.39
CA ARG A 471 0.92 32.18 -1.06
C ARG A 471 1.07 30.74 -1.53
N ILE A 472 0.08 30.26 -2.29
CA ILE A 472 0.17 29.02 -3.06
C ILE A 472 0.41 29.41 -4.51
N SER A 473 1.51 28.97 -5.10
CA SER A 473 1.76 29.08 -6.54
C SER A 473 1.50 27.73 -7.18
N VAL A 474 0.49 27.64 -8.04
CA VAL A 474 0.16 26.44 -8.83
C VAL A 474 1.06 26.44 -10.06
N ARG A 475 1.93 25.43 -10.18
CA ARG A 475 2.85 25.28 -11.31
C ARG A 475 2.30 24.25 -12.29
N PHE A 476 2.13 24.66 -13.54
CA PHE A 476 1.64 23.79 -14.61
C PHE A 476 2.07 24.31 -15.99
N SER A 477 1.87 23.48 -17.04
CA SER A 477 1.91 23.91 -18.43
C SER A 477 0.65 23.49 -19.18
N SER A 478 0.25 24.27 -20.19
CA SER A 478 -0.91 23.98 -21.04
C SER A 478 -0.71 24.51 -22.46
N PRO A 479 -0.94 23.69 -23.50
CA PRO A 479 -0.92 24.14 -24.89
C PRO A 479 -2.16 24.95 -25.30
N GLU A 480 -3.16 25.09 -24.43
CA GLU A 480 -4.41 25.81 -24.67
C GLU A 480 -4.84 26.57 -23.43
N ALA A 481 -5.78 27.51 -23.56
CA ALA A 481 -6.33 28.25 -22.44
C ALA A 481 -7.05 27.31 -21.47
N VAL A 482 -6.92 27.58 -20.17
CA VAL A 482 -7.49 26.76 -19.11
C VAL A 482 -8.07 27.60 -17.99
N ASP A 483 -9.25 27.21 -17.52
CA ASP A 483 -9.86 27.67 -16.28
C ASP A 483 -9.72 26.57 -15.22
N PHE A 484 -9.52 26.95 -13.97
CA PHE A 484 -9.53 26.04 -12.82
C PHE A 484 -9.80 26.79 -11.51
N ASP A 485 -10.15 26.04 -10.48
CA ASP A 485 -10.31 26.53 -9.12
C ASP A 485 -9.24 25.91 -8.21
N LEU A 486 -8.52 26.76 -7.46
CA LEU A 486 -7.79 26.37 -6.28
C LEU A 486 -8.75 26.45 -5.09
N VAL A 487 -9.05 25.34 -4.45
CA VAL A 487 -9.91 25.26 -3.27
C VAL A 487 -9.06 25.00 -2.04
N VAL A 488 -9.14 25.89 -1.04
CA VAL A 488 -8.40 25.77 0.22
C VAL A 488 -9.38 25.76 1.39
N ASN A 489 -9.42 24.67 2.15
CA ASN A 489 -10.35 24.48 3.27
C ASN A 489 -11.81 24.80 2.87
N GLY A 490 -12.22 24.39 1.67
CA GLY A 490 -13.55 24.60 1.10
C GLY A 490 -13.79 25.99 0.46
N LYS A 491 -12.80 26.90 0.48
CA LYS A 491 -12.91 28.22 -0.17
C LYS A 491 -12.25 28.18 -1.55
N ALA A 492 -13.02 28.47 -2.60
CA ALA A 492 -12.55 28.48 -3.98
C ALA A 492 -11.90 29.82 -4.37
N HIS A 493 -10.83 29.74 -5.16
CA HIS A 493 -10.14 30.85 -5.81
C HIS A 493 -10.01 30.52 -7.29
N HIS A 494 -10.72 31.25 -8.15
CA HIS A 494 -10.79 31.02 -9.59
C HIS A 494 -9.59 31.60 -10.33
N ALA A 495 -9.11 30.88 -11.35
CA ALA A 495 -8.11 31.36 -12.30
C ALA A 495 -8.53 31.03 -13.74
N SER A 496 -8.29 32.01 -14.64
CA SER A 496 -8.36 31.84 -16.09
C SER A 496 -6.99 32.17 -16.68
N VAL A 497 -6.38 31.22 -17.34
CA VAL A 497 -5.02 31.35 -17.86
C VAL A 497 -5.01 31.08 -19.36
N ALA A 498 -4.38 31.97 -20.12
CA ALA A 498 -4.14 31.74 -21.54
C ALA A 498 -3.18 30.55 -21.76
N THR A 499 -3.00 30.14 -23.02
CA THR A 499 -1.97 29.13 -23.34
C THR A 499 -0.60 29.52 -22.77
N THR A 500 0.14 28.53 -22.28
CA THR A 500 1.51 28.70 -21.80
C THR A 500 2.55 28.26 -22.85
N ASP A 501 2.10 27.89 -24.07
CA ASP A 501 2.93 27.33 -25.15
C ASP A 501 3.77 26.15 -24.67
N SER A 502 3.22 25.34 -23.77
CA SER A 502 3.85 24.19 -23.11
C SER A 502 5.02 24.54 -22.16
N ALA A 503 5.27 25.81 -21.88
CA ALA A 503 6.19 26.21 -20.82
C ALA A 503 5.51 26.11 -19.44
N PHE A 504 6.27 25.73 -18.43
CA PHE A 504 5.77 25.76 -17.05
C PHE A 504 5.65 27.19 -16.55
N VAL A 505 4.45 27.55 -16.06
CA VAL A 505 4.14 28.83 -15.43
C VAL A 505 3.68 28.63 -13.99
N GLU A 506 3.78 29.67 -13.17
CA GLU A 506 3.31 29.66 -11.78
C GLU A 506 2.20 30.73 -11.60
N ILE A 507 1.02 30.29 -11.16
CA ILE A 507 -0.10 31.19 -10.87
C ILE A 507 -0.24 31.31 -9.35
N PRO A 508 0.00 32.51 -8.77
CA PRO A 508 -0.02 32.72 -7.34
C PRO A 508 -1.44 33.03 -6.82
N PHE A 509 -1.76 32.45 -5.66
CA PHE A 509 -2.97 32.74 -4.90
C PHE A 509 -2.60 33.11 -3.46
N GLU A 510 -3.21 34.16 -2.91
CA GLU A 510 -3.12 34.47 -1.49
C GLU A 510 -4.28 33.78 -0.75
N VAL A 511 -3.93 32.96 0.22
CA VAL A 511 -4.86 32.10 0.96
C VAL A 511 -4.65 32.22 2.46
N GLU A 512 -5.59 31.73 3.24
CA GLU A 512 -5.48 31.65 4.69
C GLU A 512 -5.45 30.18 5.14
N PHE A 513 -4.38 29.77 5.80
CA PHE A 513 -4.23 28.45 6.38
C PHE A 513 -4.64 28.42 7.85
N LEU A 514 -5.25 27.32 8.24
CA LEU A 514 -5.40 26.93 9.63
C LEU A 514 -4.07 26.42 10.18
N LYS A 515 -3.91 26.44 11.50
CA LYS A 515 -2.80 25.73 12.14
C LYS A 515 -3.03 24.22 12.03
N GLY A 516 -2.01 23.49 11.58
CA GLY A 516 -2.08 22.05 11.32
C GLY A 516 -2.29 21.75 9.85
N GLU A 517 -3.05 20.72 9.57
CA GLU A 517 -3.36 20.23 8.23
C GLU A 517 -4.40 21.11 7.54
N ASN A 518 -4.20 21.35 6.25
CA ASN A 518 -5.10 22.09 5.39
C ASN A 518 -5.39 21.27 4.15
N ASP A 519 -6.65 21.25 3.77
CA ASP A 519 -7.11 20.64 2.53
C ASP A 519 -6.91 21.61 1.38
N VAL A 520 -6.13 21.22 0.38
CA VAL A 520 -5.86 22.00 -0.83
C VAL A 520 -6.18 21.17 -2.06
N ARG A 521 -7.04 21.69 -2.94
CA ARG A 521 -7.51 20.95 -4.10
C ARG A 521 -7.49 21.81 -5.36
N ILE A 522 -7.05 21.22 -6.48
CA ILE A 522 -7.23 21.77 -7.83
C ILE A 522 -8.43 21.06 -8.47
N SER A 523 -9.44 21.82 -8.91
CA SER A 523 -10.67 21.28 -9.50
C SER A 523 -11.20 22.16 -10.64
N GLY A 524 -12.22 21.69 -11.36
CA GLY A 524 -12.87 22.45 -12.42
C GLY A 524 -11.96 22.75 -13.62
N MET A 525 -10.91 21.96 -13.83
CA MET A 525 -9.98 22.15 -14.93
C MET A 525 -10.67 21.93 -16.28
N THR A 526 -10.59 22.90 -17.20
CA THR A 526 -11.33 22.87 -18.46
C THR A 526 -10.57 22.22 -19.62
N SER A 527 -9.28 21.90 -19.43
CA SER A 527 -8.46 21.21 -20.44
C SER A 527 -7.84 19.94 -19.91
N SER A 528 -7.95 18.86 -20.67
CA SER A 528 -7.29 17.58 -20.41
C SER A 528 -5.78 17.60 -20.73
N LYS A 529 -5.31 18.60 -21.49
CA LYS A 529 -3.92 18.71 -21.94
C LYS A 529 -3.01 19.42 -20.94
N VAL A 530 -3.56 19.82 -19.79
CA VAL A 530 -2.76 20.42 -18.73
C VAL A 530 -1.81 19.38 -18.15
N ALA A 531 -0.56 19.80 -17.95
CA ALA A 531 0.46 19.08 -17.20
C ALA A 531 0.64 19.81 -15.85
N LEU A 532 -0.09 19.38 -14.83
CA LEU A 532 0.00 19.93 -13.47
C LEU A 532 1.22 19.35 -12.77
N ASP A 533 2.12 20.21 -12.31
CA ASP A 533 3.43 19.84 -11.77
C ASP A 533 3.43 19.83 -10.23
N CYS A 534 3.23 20.99 -9.62
CA CYS A 534 3.29 21.07 -8.16
C CYS A 534 2.57 22.31 -7.60
N LEU A 535 2.43 22.32 -6.27
CA LEU A 535 2.14 23.50 -5.50
C LEU A 535 3.40 23.98 -4.78
N LYS A 536 3.72 25.28 -4.89
CA LYS A 536 4.72 25.93 -4.05
C LYS A 536 4.02 26.76 -2.98
N VAL A 537 4.30 26.47 -1.72
CA VAL A 537 3.65 27.08 -0.55
C VAL A 537 4.65 27.95 0.19
N THR A 538 4.32 29.22 0.38
CA THR A 538 5.19 30.18 1.06
C THR A 538 4.38 31.01 2.05
N LYS A 539 4.86 31.13 3.27
CA LYS A 539 4.25 32.00 4.28
C LYS A 539 4.47 33.48 3.93
N LEU A 540 3.43 34.32 4.07
CA LEU A 540 3.47 35.75 3.83
C LEU A 540 3.74 36.55 5.10
#